data_ddf2c62a4656c98795803b07adf1a492
#
_entry.id   ddf2c62a4656c98795803b07adf1a492
#
_cell.length_a   1.000
_cell.length_b   1.000
_cell.length_c   1.000
_cell.angle_alpha   90.00
_cell.angle_beta   90.00
_cell.angle_gamma   90.00
#
_symmetry.space_group_name_H-M   'P 1'
#
loop_
_entity.id
_entity.type
_entity.pdbx_description
1 polymer ?
#
loop_
_entity_poly.entity_id
_entity_poly.type
_entity_poly.pdbx_seq_one_letter_code
_entity_poly.pdbx_strand_id
1 'polypeptide(L)'
;MGTKRKTHKNANLKHLYAKIRGGHVTRYHTRPELTNGQNVAAHTWRAMVILHTLWPEASKNCLLHMMYHDVAEIAVGDLPATTKWNYSEVHSILKRIENDFENSIGIGELFIPITVEEAKACDAADKLELVLHCYELITQGNKSATDVMNRGIKYLKEKYPHEKQVNRALKMIIRLYTMNK
;
A
#
# COMPACT_ATOMS: atom_id res chain seq x y z
N MET A 1 45.06 3.31 -11.27
CA MET A 1 43.89 3.69 -10.46
C MET A 1 42.86 2.57 -10.54
N GLY A 2 42.82 1.69 -9.54
CA GLY A 2 41.93 0.53 -9.53
C GLY A 2 40.55 0.92 -8.99
N THR A 3 39.53 0.87 -9.84
CA THR A 3 38.13 0.96 -9.43
C THR A 3 37.78 -0.27 -8.59
N LYS A 4 37.69 -0.11 -7.28
CA LYS A 4 37.11 -1.12 -6.40
C LYS A 4 35.66 -1.36 -6.83
N ARG A 5 35.39 -2.45 -7.54
CA ARG A 5 34.04 -3.01 -7.68
C ARG A 5 33.50 -3.20 -6.26
N LYS A 6 32.46 -2.42 -5.91
CA LYS A 6 31.63 -2.71 -4.73
C LYS A 6 31.05 -4.11 -4.96
N THR A 7 31.64 -5.09 -4.29
CA THR A 7 31.05 -6.43 -4.20
C THR A 7 29.67 -6.25 -3.62
N HIS A 8 28.61 -6.58 -4.39
CA HIS A 8 27.27 -6.75 -3.84
C HIS A 8 27.42 -7.73 -2.67
N LYS A 9 27.31 -7.22 -1.44
CA LYS A 9 27.22 -8.06 -0.25
C LYS A 9 26.15 -9.10 -0.55
N ASN A 10 26.50 -10.38 -0.50
CA ASN A 10 25.58 -11.49 -0.68
C ASN A 10 24.32 -11.18 0.11
N ALA A 11 23.19 -11.10 -0.58
CA ALA A 11 21.91 -10.83 0.08
C ALA A 11 21.76 -11.85 1.21
N ASN A 12 21.73 -11.36 2.46
CA ASN A 12 21.63 -12.25 3.60
C ASN A 12 20.29 -13.00 3.46
N LEU A 13 20.34 -14.31 3.34
CA LEU A 13 19.16 -15.16 3.14
C LEU A 13 18.09 -14.91 4.22
N LYS A 14 18.53 -14.58 5.43
CA LYS A 14 17.63 -14.18 6.53
C LYS A 14 16.85 -12.91 6.19
N HIS A 15 17.51 -11.88 5.61
CA HIS A 15 16.86 -10.64 5.18
C HIS A 15 15.90 -10.88 4.01
N LEU A 16 16.29 -11.71 3.04
CA LEU A 16 15.41 -12.11 1.94
C LEU A 16 14.14 -12.78 2.47
N TYR A 17 14.31 -13.75 3.37
CA TYR A 17 13.18 -14.48 3.95
C TYR A 17 12.26 -13.58 4.77
N ALA A 18 12.81 -12.64 5.55
CA ALA A 18 12.02 -11.66 6.29
C ALA A 18 11.17 -10.76 5.37
N LYS A 19 11.75 -10.28 4.27
CA LYS A 19 11.03 -9.50 3.25
C LYS A 19 9.87 -10.29 2.62
N ILE A 20 10.11 -11.56 2.27
CA ILE A 20 9.06 -12.44 1.71
C ILE A 20 7.95 -12.66 2.74
N ARG A 21 8.30 -12.89 4.01
CA ARG A 21 7.33 -13.13 5.08
C ARG A 21 6.44 -11.91 5.35
N GLY A 22 6.91 -10.69 5.14
CA GLY A 22 6.09 -9.48 5.26
C GLY A 22 4.84 -9.53 4.39
N GLY A 23 4.94 -10.15 3.21
CA GLY A 23 3.80 -10.35 2.33
C GLY A 23 2.71 -11.28 2.85
N HIS A 24 2.97 -12.08 3.89
CA HIS A 24 2.00 -13.03 4.46
C HIS A 24 1.06 -12.39 5.50
N VAL A 25 1.29 -11.15 5.91
CA VAL A 25 0.42 -10.46 6.87
C VAL A 25 -0.99 -10.39 6.30
N THR A 26 -1.96 -10.89 7.07
CA THR A 26 -3.38 -10.84 6.69
C THR A 26 -3.90 -9.44 6.93
N ARG A 27 -4.46 -8.83 5.89
CA ARG A 27 -5.09 -7.51 5.96
C ARG A 27 -6.51 -7.63 6.51
N TYR A 28 -6.97 -6.56 7.16
CA TYR A 28 -8.35 -6.44 7.67
C TYR A 28 -8.77 -7.53 8.65
N HIS A 29 -7.82 -8.15 9.37
CA HIS A 29 -8.13 -9.24 10.32
C HIS A 29 -9.06 -8.81 11.46
N THR A 30 -9.16 -7.51 11.75
CA THR A 30 -10.09 -6.92 12.73
C THR A 30 -11.36 -6.34 12.10
N ARG A 31 -11.54 -6.53 10.78
CA ARG A 31 -12.63 -5.94 10.00
C ARG A 31 -13.31 -7.04 9.16
N PRO A 32 -14.19 -7.84 9.80
CA PRO A 32 -14.82 -8.99 9.11
C PRO A 32 -15.58 -8.60 7.85
N GLU A 33 -16.04 -7.33 7.75
CA GLU A 33 -16.68 -6.78 6.57
C GLU A 33 -15.76 -6.65 5.35
N LEU A 34 -14.44 -6.69 5.53
CA LEU A 34 -13.45 -6.59 4.45
C LEU A 34 -12.65 -7.86 4.25
N THR A 35 -12.76 -8.81 5.16
CA THR A 35 -11.93 -9.99 5.15
C THR A 35 -12.39 -10.97 4.06
N ASN A 36 -11.49 -11.32 3.15
CA ASN A 36 -11.64 -12.39 2.16
C ASN A 36 -10.32 -13.14 1.95
N GLY A 37 -9.40 -13.03 2.93
CA GLY A 37 -8.08 -13.63 2.85
C GLY A 37 -7.02 -12.78 2.12
N GLN A 38 -7.30 -11.50 1.81
CA GLN A 38 -6.27 -10.62 1.25
C GLN A 38 -5.10 -10.49 2.23
N ASN A 39 -3.89 -10.65 1.71
CA ASN A 39 -2.65 -10.41 2.43
C ASN A 39 -1.87 -9.23 1.81
N VAL A 40 -0.82 -8.80 2.51
CA VAL A 40 0.04 -7.69 2.06
C VAL A 40 0.62 -7.94 0.66
N ALA A 41 1.02 -9.16 0.32
CA ALA A 41 1.57 -9.45 -1.01
C ALA A 41 0.54 -9.23 -2.13
N ALA A 42 -0.70 -9.71 -1.94
CA ALA A 42 -1.78 -9.52 -2.92
C ALA A 42 -2.15 -8.04 -3.05
N HIS A 43 -2.28 -7.33 -1.91
CA HIS A 43 -2.51 -5.89 -1.88
C HIS A 43 -1.41 -5.12 -2.63
N THR A 44 -0.16 -5.35 -2.25
CA THR A 44 1.00 -4.66 -2.84
C THR A 44 1.09 -4.89 -4.35
N TRP A 45 0.89 -6.12 -4.81
CA TRP A 45 0.84 -6.42 -6.24
C TRP A 45 -0.20 -5.55 -6.95
N ARG A 46 -1.42 -5.50 -6.44
CA ARG A 46 -2.52 -4.71 -7.02
C ARG A 46 -2.23 -3.21 -7.00
N ALA A 47 -1.71 -2.69 -5.88
CA ALA A 47 -1.32 -1.29 -5.75
C ALA A 47 -0.18 -0.92 -6.72
N MET A 48 0.82 -1.80 -6.93
CA MET A 48 1.88 -1.62 -7.92
C MET A 48 1.34 -1.59 -9.36
N VAL A 49 0.39 -2.48 -9.70
CA VAL A 49 -0.26 -2.48 -11.01
C VAL A 49 -1.00 -1.17 -11.24
N ILE A 50 -1.75 -0.67 -10.24
CA ILE A 50 -2.45 0.62 -10.31
C ILE A 50 -1.43 1.76 -10.49
N LEU A 51 -0.39 1.79 -9.67
CA LEU A 51 0.66 2.81 -9.74
C LEU A 51 1.30 2.85 -11.14
N HIS A 52 1.79 1.73 -11.63
CA HIS A 52 2.43 1.67 -12.95
C HIS A 52 1.46 2.03 -14.10
N THR A 53 0.18 1.64 -13.98
CA THR A 53 -0.82 1.91 -15.03
C THR A 53 -1.21 3.39 -15.09
N LEU A 54 -1.36 4.03 -13.93
CA LEU A 54 -1.83 5.42 -13.86
C LEU A 54 -0.68 6.43 -13.91
N TRP A 55 0.50 6.04 -13.46
CA TRP A 55 1.73 6.83 -13.46
C TRP A 55 2.89 6.04 -14.11
N PRO A 56 2.85 5.85 -15.44
CA PRO A 56 3.83 5.02 -16.14
C PRO A 56 5.27 5.55 -16.04
N GLU A 57 5.42 6.84 -15.73
CA GLU A 57 6.72 7.50 -15.53
C GLU A 57 7.26 7.36 -14.09
N ALA A 58 6.55 6.61 -13.21
CA ALA A 58 7.03 6.37 -11.85
C ALA A 58 8.42 5.73 -11.88
N SER A 59 9.35 6.29 -11.12
CA SER A 59 10.71 5.81 -11.08
C SER A 59 10.79 4.39 -10.48
N LYS A 60 11.90 3.70 -10.73
CA LYS A 60 12.21 2.43 -10.07
C LYS A 60 12.15 2.55 -8.55
N ASN A 61 12.56 3.69 -8.00
CA ASN A 61 12.54 3.92 -6.55
C ASN A 61 11.10 4.04 -6.03
N CYS A 62 10.24 4.70 -6.78
CA CYS A 62 8.81 4.79 -6.49
C CYS A 62 8.16 3.39 -6.47
N LEU A 63 8.48 2.54 -7.45
CA LEU A 63 8.00 1.16 -7.48
C LEU A 63 8.54 0.32 -6.32
N LEU A 64 9.81 0.47 -5.95
CA LEU A 64 10.40 -0.20 -4.78
C LEU A 64 9.76 0.30 -3.47
N HIS A 65 9.49 1.60 -3.37
CA HIS A 65 8.77 2.16 -2.23
C HIS A 65 7.39 1.50 -2.09
N MET A 66 6.60 1.44 -3.16
CA MET A 66 5.30 0.77 -3.16
C MET A 66 5.45 -0.74 -2.85
N MET A 67 6.49 -1.39 -3.37
CA MET A 67 6.72 -2.83 -3.15
C MET A 67 6.91 -3.19 -1.68
N TYR A 68 7.52 -2.32 -0.91
CA TYR A 68 7.91 -2.60 0.47
C TYR A 68 7.12 -1.81 1.53
N HIS A 69 6.15 -0.97 1.13
CA HIS A 69 5.51 0.01 2.03
C HIS A 69 4.83 -0.62 3.26
N ASP A 70 4.29 -1.83 3.12
CA ASP A 70 3.59 -2.55 4.20
C ASP A 70 4.38 -3.78 4.72
N VAL A 71 5.62 -4.02 4.26
CA VAL A 71 6.41 -5.20 4.69
C VAL A 71 6.66 -5.19 6.20
N ALA A 72 6.80 -4.00 6.79
CA ALA A 72 7.03 -3.84 8.22
C ALA A 72 5.80 -4.18 9.08
N GLU A 73 4.61 -4.32 8.50
CA GLU A 73 3.42 -4.77 9.24
C GLU A 73 3.59 -6.18 9.85
N ILE A 74 4.57 -6.96 9.42
CA ILE A 74 4.91 -8.23 10.08
C ILE A 74 5.35 -8.04 11.54
N ALA A 75 5.88 -6.87 11.90
CA ALA A 75 6.33 -6.57 13.25
C ALA A 75 5.18 -6.11 14.16
N VAL A 76 4.12 -5.52 13.61
CA VAL A 76 3.03 -4.87 14.37
C VAL A 76 1.63 -5.35 14.00
N GLY A 77 1.50 -6.07 12.88
CA GLY A 77 0.22 -6.43 12.27
C GLY A 77 -0.40 -5.30 11.44
N ASP A 78 -1.38 -5.65 10.59
CA ASP A 78 -2.21 -4.69 9.89
C ASP A 78 -3.20 -4.05 10.87
N LEU A 79 -2.86 -2.88 11.39
CA LEU A 79 -3.69 -2.16 12.34
C LEU A 79 -4.70 -1.25 11.64
N PRO A 80 -5.95 -1.21 12.13
CA PRO A 80 -6.97 -0.33 11.55
C PRO A 80 -6.51 1.11 11.47
N ALA A 81 -6.74 1.76 10.33
CA ALA A 81 -6.40 3.17 10.13
C ALA A 81 -7.03 4.06 11.19
N THR A 82 -8.22 3.72 11.69
CA THR A 82 -8.90 4.43 12.79
C THR A 82 -8.09 4.41 14.09
N THR A 83 -7.37 3.34 14.38
CA THR A 83 -6.47 3.28 15.55
C THR A 83 -5.32 4.26 15.38
N LYS A 84 -4.69 4.28 14.20
CA LYS A 84 -3.60 5.22 13.88
C LYS A 84 -4.07 6.68 13.91
N TRP A 85 -5.31 6.97 13.51
CA TRP A 85 -5.85 8.35 13.48
C TRP A 85 -6.29 8.87 14.85
N ASN A 86 -6.90 8.01 15.66
CA ASN A 86 -7.44 8.41 16.96
C ASN A 86 -6.38 8.48 18.07
N TYR A 87 -5.24 7.83 17.87
CA TYR A 87 -4.18 7.69 18.87
C TYR A 87 -2.81 8.02 18.26
N SER A 88 -2.46 9.32 18.23
CA SER A 88 -1.20 9.80 17.62
C SER A 88 0.06 9.22 18.27
N GLU A 89 0.01 8.96 19.59
CA GLU A 89 1.12 8.33 20.31
C GLU A 89 1.34 6.88 19.84
N VAL A 90 0.26 6.13 19.68
CA VAL A 90 0.31 4.77 19.14
C VAL A 90 0.89 4.79 17.72
N HIS A 91 0.44 5.71 16.87
CA HIS A 91 0.97 5.87 15.52
C HIS A 91 2.48 6.11 15.53
N SER A 92 2.97 6.99 16.41
CA SER A 92 4.40 7.31 16.52
C SER A 92 5.24 6.11 16.97
N ILE A 93 4.73 5.34 17.93
CA ILE A 93 5.40 4.11 18.41
C ILE A 93 5.46 3.06 17.30
N LEU A 94 4.34 2.84 16.60
CA LEU A 94 4.27 1.89 15.50
C LEU A 94 5.27 2.26 14.40
N LYS A 95 5.30 3.53 14.00
CA LYS A 95 6.21 4.01 12.97
C LYS A 95 7.68 3.79 13.34
N ARG A 96 8.03 3.94 14.61
CA ARG A 96 9.38 3.63 15.10
C ARG A 96 9.68 2.13 14.98
N ILE A 97 8.75 1.26 15.39
CA ILE A 97 8.94 -0.20 15.30
C ILE A 97 9.06 -0.63 13.83
N GLU A 98 8.21 -0.10 12.95
CA GLU A 98 8.27 -0.35 11.52
C GLU A 98 9.64 0.04 10.94
N ASN A 99 10.12 1.26 11.25
CA ASN A 99 11.42 1.74 10.79
C ASN A 99 12.60 0.88 11.32
N ASP A 100 12.54 0.50 12.61
CA ASP A 100 13.57 -0.36 13.23
C ASP A 100 13.61 -1.74 12.53
N PHE A 101 12.43 -2.29 12.23
CA PHE A 101 12.33 -3.55 11.50
C PHE A 101 12.87 -3.41 10.06
N GLU A 102 12.47 -2.39 9.30
CA GLU A 102 12.94 -2.11 7.94
C GLU A 102 14.46 -2.00 7.88
N ASN A 103 15.06 -1.28 8.84
CA ASN A 103 16.51 -1.16 8.96
C ASN A 103 17.16 -2.52 9.26
N SER A 104 16.56 -3.32 10.14
CA SER A 104 17.09 -4.63 10.55
C SER A 104 17.15 -5.64 9.40
N ILE A 105 16.30 -5.49 8.39
CA ILE A 105 16.23 -6.38 7.21
C ILE A 105 16.80 -5.72 5.95
N GLY A 106 17.47 -4.56 6.09
CA GLY A 106 18.13 -3.86 5.00
C GLY A 106 17.18 -3.30 3.93
N ILE A 107 15.96 -2.91 4.30
CA ILE A 107 15.05 -2.17 3.43
C ILE A 107 15.42 -0.69 3.45
N GLY A 108 15.76 -0.12 4.61
CA GLY A 108 16.14 1.29 4.73
C GLY A 108 17.28 1.70 3.77
N GLU A 109 18.23 0.77 3.48
CA GLU A 109 19.30 1.01 2.49
C GLU A 109 18.80 1.01 1.03
N LEU A 110 17.60 0.46 0.76
CA LEU A 110 16.99 0.41 -0.57
C LEU A 110 16.14 1.65 -0.87
N PHE A 111 15.70 2.36 0.16
CA PHE A 111 14.91 3.55 -0.01
C PHE A 111 15.78 4.74 -0.38
N ILE A 112 15.92 4.94 -1.69
CA ILE A 112 16.35 6.22 -2.22
C ILE A 112 15.15 7.16 -2.13
N PRO A 113 15.34 8.43 -1.72
CA PRO A 113 14.23 9.38 -1.64
C PRO A 113 13.43 9.45 -2.94
N ILE A 114 12.13 9.41 -2.82
CA ILE A 114 11.18 9.65 -3.92
C ILE A 114 10.71 11.09 -3.87
N THR A 115 10.23 11.61 -5.00
CA THR A 115 9.67 12.96 -5.08
C THR A 115 8.35 13.07 -4.32
N VAL A 116 7.93 14.30 -4.02
CA VAL A 116 6.62 14.56 -3.40
C VAL A 116 5.48 14.06 -4.28
N GLU A 117 5.61 14.21 -5.59
CA GLU A 117 4.66 13.74 -6.59
C GLU A 117 4.57 12.22 -6.61
N GLU A 118 5.71 11.53 -6.54
CA GLU A 118 5.74 10.06 -6.45
C GLU A 118 5.15 9.56 -5.13
N ALA A 119 5.40 10.24 -4.01
CA ALA A 119 4.77 9.91 -2.73
C ALA A 119 3.24 10.06 -2.78
N LYS A 120 2.73 11.10 -3.46
CA LYS A 120 1.29 11.27 -3.72
C LYS A 120 0.74 10.15 -4.60
N ALA A 121 1.48 9.77 -5.65
CA ALA A 121 1.08 8.68 -6.54
C ALA A 121 0.99 7.34 -5.79
N CYS A 122 1.95 7.03 -4.92
CA CYS A 122 1.93 5.86 -4.06
C CYS A 122 0.71 5.85 -3.13
N ASP A 123 0.47 6.94 -2.38
CA ASP A 123 -0.70 7.02 -1.49
C ASP A 123 -2.02 6.92 -2.27
N ALA A 124 -2.11 7.54 -3.44
CA ALA A 124 -3.30 7.45 -4.27
C ALA A 124 -3.52 6.02 -4.80
N ALA A 125 -2.46 5.33 -5.23
CA ALA A 125 -2.54 3.95 -5.72
C ALA A 125 -2.95 2.97 -4.61
N ASP A 126 -2.42 3.11 -3.40
CA ASP A 126 -2.81 2.34 -2.21
C ASP A 126 -4.31 2.53 -1.91
N LYS A 127 -4.79 3.77 -1.90
CA LYS A 127 -6.21 4.04 -1.62
C LYS A 127 -7.15 3.64 -2.76
N LEU A 128 -6.71 3.71 -4.02
CA LEU A 128 -7.46 3.17 -5.15
C LEU A 128 -7.56 1.64 -5.08
N GLU A 129 -6.52 0.97 -4.60
CA GLU A 129 -6.57 -0.47 -4.37
C GLU A 129 -7.64 -0.83 -3.34
N LEU A 130 -7.70 -0.12 -2.20
CA LEU A 130 -8.75 -0.32 -1.20
C LEU A 130 -10.16 -0.13 -1.80
N VAL A 131 -10.36 0.91 -2.63
CA VAL A 131 -11.67 1.17 -3.27
C VAL A 131 -12.04 0.03 -4.21
N LEU A 132 -11.09 -0.47 -5.01
CA LEU A 132 -11.31 -1.60 -5.91
C LEU A 132 -11.56 -2.91 -5.16
N HIS A 133 -10.82 -3.16 -4.08
CA HIS A 133 -11.05 -4.32 -3.21
C HIS A 133 -12.47 -4.31 -2.64
N CYS A 134 -12.91 -3.16 -2.10
CA CYS A 134 -14.29 -3.02 -1.62
C CYS A 134 -15.31 -3.22 -2.73
N TYR A 135 -15.06 -2.68 -3.93
CA TYR A 135 -15.94 -2.88 -5.08
C TYR A 135 -16.10 -4.38 -5.41
N GLU A 136 -15.01 -5.13 -5.45
CA GLU A 136 -15.04 -6.59 -5.70
C GLU A 136 -15.84 -7.32 -4.62
N LEU A 137 -15.62 -7.00 -3.35
CA LEU A 137 -16.39 -7.58 -2.24
C LEU A 137 -17.91 -7.32 -2.39
N ILE A 138 -18.28 -6.10 -2.78
CA ILE A 138 -19.69 -5.74 -3.00
C ILE A 138 -20.28 -6.52 -4.16
N THR A 139 -19.55 -6.69 -5.27
CA THR A 139 -20.02 -7.50 -6.42
C THR A 139 -20.15 -8.97 -6.09
N GLN A 140 -19.41 -9.46 -5.10
CA GLN A 140 -19.55 -10.82 -4.53
C GLN A 140 -20.65 -10.94 -3.46
N GLY A 141 -21.43 -9.87 -3.24
CA GLY A 141 -22.56 -9.85 -2.30
C GLY A 141 -22.25 -9.26 -0.92
N ASN A 142 -21.02 -8.89 -0.63
CA ASN A 142 -20.65 -8.28 0.66
C ASN A 142 -20.96 -6.77 0.69
N LYS A 143 -22.22 -6.43 0.94
CA LYS A 143 -22.67 -5.03 1.01
C LYS A 143 -22.05 -4.22 2.15
N SER A 144 -21.53 -4.87 3.19
CA SER A 144 -20.89 -4.20 4.34
C SER A 144 -19.62 -3.42 3.95
N ALA A 145 -18.98 -3.77 2.82
CA ALA A 145 -17.83 -3.03 2.29
C ALA A 145 -18.18 -1.65 1.71
N THR A 146 -19.49 -1.34 1.51
CA THR A 146 -19.94 -0.09 0.85
C THR A 146 -19.49 1.16 1.60
N ASP A 147 -19.58 1.17 2.93
CA ASP A 147 -19.19 2.34 3.72
C ASP A 147 -17.68 2.59 3.65
N VAL A 148 -16.87 1.53 3.63
CA VAL A 148 -15.42 1.65 3.50
C VAL A 148 -15.05 2.17 2.12
N MET A 149 -15.70 1.65 1.07
CA MET A 149 -15.52 2.14 -0.30
C MET A 149 -15.84 3.63 -0.40
N ASN A 150 -16.98 4.07 0.16
CA ASN A 150 -17.39 5.47 0.12
C ASN A 150 -16.41 6.40 0.85
N ARG A 151 -15.87 5.97 2.00
CA ARG A 151 -14.83 6.72 2.72
C ARG A 151 -13.54 6.80 1.91
N GLY A 152 -13.12 5.71 1.25
CA GLY A 152 -11.96 5.72 0.36
C GLY A 152 -12.13 6.68 -0.82
N ILE A 153 -13.30 6.67 -1.47
CA ILE A 153 -13.64 7.60 -2.56
C ILE A 153 -13.62 9.06 -2.06
N LYS A 154 -14.21 9.32 -0.89
CA LYS A 154 -14.21 10.65 -0.27
C LYS A 154 -12.79 11.13 -0.02
N TYR A 155 -11.95 10.31 0.62
CA TYR A 155 -10.55 10.63 0.89
C TYR A 155 -9.80 11.02 -0.39
N LEU A 156 -9.92 10.21 -1.45
CA LEU A 156 -9.24 10.47 -2.73
C LEU A 156 -9.70 11.78 -3.37
N LYS A 157 -11.00 12.08 -3.32
CA LYS A 157 -11.55 13.34 -3.87
C LYS A 157 -11.09 14.57 -3.09
N GLU A 158 -11.01 14.47 -1.77
CA GLU A 158 -10.60 15.59 -0.91
C GLU A 158 -9.11 15.86 -0.95
N LYS A 159 -8.31 14.79 -0.95
CA LYS A 159 -6.84 14.90 -0.94
C LYS A 159 -6.24 15.16 -2.31
N TYR A 160 -6.86 14.65 -3.37
CA TYR A 160 -6.36 14.72 -4.75
C TYR A 160 -7.39 15.30 -5.74
N PRO A 161 -7.99 16.47 -5.46
CA PRO A 161 -9.09 17.01 -6.26
C PRO A 161 -8.71 17.33 -7.71
N HIS A 162 -7.43 17.63 -7.94
CA HIS A 162 -6.90 18.05 -9.25
C HIS A 162 -6.09 16.96 -9.96
N GLU A 163 -5.91 15.79 -9.34
CA GLU A 163 -5.16 14.69 -9.94
C GLU A 163 -6.01 13.98 -11.02
N LYS A 164 -5.65 14.19 -12.29
CA LYS A 164 -6.40 13.67 -13.44
C LYS A 164 -6.49 12.14 -13.42
N GLN A 165 -5.42 11.46 -13.05
CA GLN A 165 -5.31 10.00 -12.98
C GLN A 165 -6.31 9.45 -11.94
N VAL A 166 -6.32 10.02 -10.74
CA VAL A 166 -7.25 9.64 -9.66
C VAL A 166 -8.69 9.88 -10.08
N ASN A 167 -9.00 11.06 -10.62
CA ASN A 167 -10.35 11.41 -11.06
C ASN A 167 -10.86 10.48 -12.18
N ARG A 168 -9.98 10.11 -13.13
CA ARG A 168 -10.32 9.16 -14.20
C ARG A 168 -10.60 7.76 -13.64
N ALA A 169 -9.75 7.25 -12.75
CA ALA A 169 -9.92 5.96 -12.10
C ALA A 169 -11.23 5.89 -11.30
N LEU A 170 -11.50 6.91 -10.47
CA LEU A 170 -12.74 6.98 -9.69
C LEU A 170 -13.99 7.01 -10.56
N LYS A 171 -13.97 7.78 -11.65
CA LYS A 171 -15.11 7.80 -12.62
C LYS A 171 -15.39 6.40 -13.20
N MET A 172 -14.34 5.65 -13.53
CA MET A 172 -14.48 4.29 -14.06
C MET A 172 -15.05 3.34 -12.98
N ILE A 173 -14.52 3.36 -11.77
CA ILE A 173 -14.99 2.50 -10.68
C ILE A 173 -16.45 2.80 -10.34
N ILE A 174 -16.80 4.08 -10.19
CA ILE A 174 -18.19 4.50 -9.87
C ILE A 174 -19.13 4.06 -11.00
N ARG A 175 -18.74 4.21 -12.26
CA ARG A 175 -19.55 3.75 -13.39
C ARG A 175 -19.79 2.25 -13.35
N LEU A 176 -18.75 1.45 -13.14
CA LEU A 176 -18.87 -0.01 -13.00
C LEU A 176 -19.81 -0.38 -11.84
N TYR A 177 -19.69 0.31 -10.70
CA TYR A 177 -20.54 0.08 -9.55
C TYR A 177 -22.01 0.40 -9.82
N THR A 178 -22.30 1.47 -10.55
CA THR A 178 -23.69 1.85 -10.88
C THR A 178 -24.32 0.95 -11.95
N MET A 179 -23.53 0.35 -12.83
CA MET A 179 -24.03 -0.57 -13.87
C MET A 179 -24.34 -1.97 -13.33
N ASN A 180 -23.79 -2.35 -12.18
CA ASN A 180 -23.95 -3.67 -11.55
C ASN A 180 -24.92 -3.65 -10.35
N LYS A 181 -25.66 -2.57 -10.16
CA LYS A 181 -26.80 -2.46 -9.22
C LYS A 181 -28.09 -2.84 -9.88
#